data_54169999d63a16bc0e042f04e6515acb
#
_entry.id   54169999d63a16bc0e042f04e6515acb
#
_cell.length_a   1.000
_cell.length_b   1.000
_cell.length_c   1.000
_cell.angle_alpha   90.00
_cell.angle_beta   90.00
_cell.angle_gamma   90.00
#
_symmetry.space_group_name_H-M   'P 1'
#
loop_
_entity.id
_entity.type
_entity.pdbx_description
1 polymer ?
#
loop_
_entity_poly.entity_id
_entity_poly.type
_entity_poly.pdbx_seq_one_letter_code
_entity_poly.pdbx_strand_id
1 'polypeptide(L)'
;RYPTAGSSSSDEAQPFYTNTPFGVSLAHNGNLNNTPDIISGLLEYDHRRINTSSDSEALLNLFAAEIQRSVNGRPGGMAALNEEDIFRAVERTHLRAEGSYSVVCLITGWGLVAFRDPHGIRPLFLGKREVDGFTERLVSSESVVCQSIGFENDRDISPGEAVIVRMDGETHAKNCHPDVNHTPCVFEHVYFARPDSVIDGISVHQARLRMGEALASRIESLFPDHRIDAVIPVPDSGRIAALGLSSALGVPYREGFVKNRYIGRTFIMPGQKIRKDSVRKKLNTISEEFNGKTVLIVDDS
;
A
#
# COMPACT_ATOMS: atom_id res chain seq x y z
N ARG A 1 -2.99 12.28 -0.37
CA ARG A 1 -3.70 11.00 -0.36
C ARG A 1 -4.95 11.12 0.51
N TYR A 2 -6.10 10.58 0.09
CA TYR A 2 -7.28 10.49 0.95
C TYR A 2 -7.18 9.28 1.90
N PRO A 3 -7.79 9.35 3.09
CA PRO A 3 -7.70 8.31 4.10
C PRO A 3 -8.42 7.02 3.69
N THR A 4 -7.94 5.90 4.22
CA THR A 4 -8.64 4.60 4.19
C THR A 4 -9.49 4.40 5.45
N ALA A 5 -9.07 5.00 6.58
CA ALA A 5 -9.81 5.08 7.84
C ALA A 5 -9.97 6.55 8.23
N GLY A 6 -11.12 6.90 8.83
CA GLY A 6 -11.46 8.27 9.19
C GLY A 6 -12.50 8.89 8.25
N SER A 7 -12.54 10.21 8.18
CA SER A 7 -13.46 10.97 7.35
C SER A 7 -12.84 11.37 6.00
N SER A 8 -13.66 11.84 5.06
CA SER A 8 -13.18 12.40 3.79
C SER A 8 -12.86 13.90 3.88
N SER A 9 -12.55 14.39 5.09
CA SER A 9 -12.19 15.79 5.31
C SER A 9 -10.81 16.11 4.74
N SER A 10 -10.61 17.34 4.30
CA SER A 10 -9.29 17.87 3.93
C SER A 10 -8.29 17.83 5.10
N ASP A 11 -8.77 17.85 6.33
CA ASP A 11 -7.98 17.84 7.56
C ASP A 11 -7.29 16.49 7.78
N GLU A 12 -7.77 15.43 7.10
CA GLU A 12 -7.18 14.09 7.10
C GLU A 12 -6.27 13.82 5.90
N ALA A 13 -5.94 14.86 5.13
CA ALA A 13 -5.01 14.73 4.02
C ALA A 13 -3.57 14.48 4.52
N GLN A 14 -2.91 13.49 3.94
CA GLN A 14 -1.51 13.18 4.23
C GLN A 14 -0.55 13.96 3.31
N PRO A 15 0.66 14.33 3.81
CA PRO A 15 1.26 13.93 5.09
C PRO A 15 0.69 14.71 6.28
N PHE A 16 0.60 14.06 7.43
CA PHE A 16 0.37 14.72 8.70
C PHE A 16 1.67 15.32 9.25
N TYR A 17 1.57 16.34 10.09
CA TYR A 17 2.71 17.02 10.69
C TYR A 17 2.54 17.24 12.18
N THR A 18 3.62 17.05 12.95
CA THR A 18 3.74 17.48 14.35
C THR A 18 5.05 18.22 14.54
N ASN A 19 5.04 19.30 15.34
CA ASN A 19 6.24 20.08 15.62
C ASN A 19 7.13 19.48 16.72
N THR A 20 6.67 18.49 17.45
CA THR A 20 7.36 17.91 18.62
C THR A 20 7.54 16.41 18.48
N PRO A 21 8.78 15.86 18.68
CA PRO A 21 10.06 16.57 18.70
C PRO A 21 10.55 16.87 17.28
N PHE A 22 11.33 17.89 17.09
CA PHE A 22 12.12 18.19 15.89
C PHE A 22 11.34 18.45 14.58
N GLY A 23 10.00 18.51 14.59
CA GLY A 23 9.21 18.63 13.36
C GLY A 23 9.22 17.33 12.55
N VAL A 24 8.12 16.60 12.60
CA VAL A 24 7.96 15.28 11.95
C VAL A 24 6.78 15.33 10.99
N SER A 25 7.02 15.04 9.71
CA SER A 25 5.97 14.83 8.71
C SER A 25 5.87 13.34 8.38
N LEU A 26 4.66 12.78 8.35
CA LEU A 26 4.44 11.35 8.12
C LEU A 26 3.33 11.10 7.12
N ALA A 27 3.59 10.20 6.18
CA ALA A 27 2.59 9.59 5.32
C ALA A 27 2.55 8.07 5.56
N HIS A 28 1.35 7.53 5.57
CA HIS A 28 1.07 6.14 5.90
C HIS A 28 0.20 5.49 4.82
N ASN A 29 0.55 4.28 4.44
CA ASN A 29 -0.28 3.41 3.60
C ASN A 29 -0.61 2.14 4.38
N GLY A 30 -1.86 2.00 4.80
CA GLY A 30 -2.31 0.87 5.61
C GLY A 30 -3.57 1.20 6.39
N ASN A 31 -3.79 0.46 7.46
CA ASN A 31 -4.88 0.64 8.42
C ASN A 31 -4.50 0.05 9.77
N LEU A 32 -4.64 0.83 10.84
CA LEU A 32 -4.43 0.35 12.20
C LEU A 32 -5.73 -0.20 12.81
N ASN A 33 -5.64 -1.31 13.53
CA ASN A 33 -6.78 -1.96 14.16
C ASN A 33 -7.03 -1.44 15.58
N ASN A 34 -5.99 -0.95 16.26
CA ASN A 34 -6.03 -0.49 17.65
C ASN A 34 -5.89 1.03 17.81
N THR A 35 -6.31 1.81 16.81
CA THR A 35 -6.27 3.28 16.84
C THR A 35 -6.85 3.89 18.13
N PRO A 36 -8.01 3.44 18.67
CA PRO A 36 -8.55 3.98 19.93
C PRO A 36 -7.62 3.78 21.12
N ASP A 37 -6.93 2.63 21.22
CA ASP A 37 -6.00 2.33 22.31
C ASP A 37 -4.75 3.21 22.23
N ILE A 38 -4.25 3.42 21.01
CA ILE A 38 -3.12 4.32 20.75
C ILE A 38 -3.50 5.75 21.19
N ILE A 39 -4.67 6.24 20.78
CA ILE A 39 -5.15 7.60 21.16
C ILE A 39 -5.28 7.73 22.66
N SER A 40 -5.86 6.74 23.34
CA SER A 40 -5.99 6.73 24.80
C SER A 40 -4.64 6.79 25.49
N GLY A 41 -3.70 5.95 25.05
CA GLY A 41 -2.33 5.94 25.58
C GLY A 41 -1.56 7.24 25.34
N LEU A 42 -1.72 7.84 24.14
CA LEU A 42 -1.13 9.15 23.83
C LEU A 42 -1.63 10.26 24.76
N LEU A 43 -2.94 10.24 25.04
CA LEU A 43 -3.53 11.24 25.93
C LEU A 43 -3.08 11.04 27.40
N GLU A 44 -3.09 9.80 27.88
CA GLU A 44 -2.82 9.46 29.28
C GLU A 44 -1.33 9.58 29.64
N TYR A 45 -0.44 9.05 28.80
CA TYR A 45 0.98 8.94 29.12
C TYR A 45 1.87 9.97 28.44
N ASP A 46 1.49 10.40 27.21
CA ASP A 46 2.30 11.33 26.43
C ASP A 46 1.77 12.77 26.44
N HIS A 47 0.58 12.97 27.01
CA HIS A 47 -0.13 14.26 27.03
C HIS A 47 -0.31 14.85 25.63
N ARG A 48 -0.47 13.97 24.62
CA ARG A 48 -0.69 14.34 23.22
C ARG A 48 -2.14 14.14 22.85
N ARG A 49 -2.73 15.18 22.27
CA ARG A 49 -4.07 15.13 21.69
C ARG A 49 -3.98 15.13 20.18
N ILE A 50 -4.74 14.27 19.53
CA ILE A 50 -4.90 14.27 18.08
C ILE A 50 -6.13 15.10 17.68
N ASN A 51 -6.13 15.64 16.45
CA ASN A 51 -7.13 16.57 15.97
C ASN A 51 -8.17 15.92 15.06
N THR A 52 -7.87 14.77 14.47
CA THR A 52 -8.72 14.06 13.52
C THR A 52 -9.05 12.64 14.00
N SER A 53 -9.85 11.92 13.23
CA SER A 53 -10.13 10.51 13.47
C SER A 53 -9.19 9.56 12.69
N SER A 54 -8.18 10.12 12.01
CA SER A 54 -7.27 9.36 11.17
C SER A 54 -6.28 8.53 11.99
N ASP A 55 -6.16 7.26 11.65
CA ASP A 55 -5.12 6.35 12.17
C ASP A 55 -3.70 6.83 11.84
N SER A 56 -3.53 7.55 10.74
CA SER A 56 -2.25 8.12 10.34
C SER A 56 -1.77 9.23 11.28
N GLU A 57 -2.68 10.07 11.80
CA GLU A 57 -2.33 11.07 12.81
C GLU A 57 -1.98 10.41 14.15
N ALA A 58 -2.70 9.34 14.51
CA ALA A 58 -2.38 8.57 15.71
C ALA A 58 -0.99 7.93 15.60
N LEU A 59 -0.67 7.31 14.45
CA LEU A 59 0.64 6.72 14.17
C LEU A 59 1.77 7.74 14.19
N LEU A 60 1.57 8.92 13.59
CA LEU A 60 2.53 10.02 13.65
C LEU A 60 2.84 10.41 15.09
N ASN A 61 1.80 10.64 15.89
CA ASN A 61 1.99 11.07 17.28
C ASN A 61 2.59 9.98 18.16
N LEU A 62 2.29 8.70 17.89
CA LEU A 62 2.93 7.56 18.54
C LEU A 62 4.44 7.54 18.23
N PHE A 63 4.82 7.57 16.95
CA PHE A 63 6.21 7.58 16.54
C PHE A 63 6.98 8.80 17.09
N ALA A 64 6.38 9.98 17.02
CA ALA A 64 6.97 11.19 17.59
C ALA A 64 7.16 11.12 19.11
N ALA A 65 6.22 10.51 19.86
CA ALA A 65 6.38 10.27 21.28
C ALA A 65 7.54 9.31 21.60
N GLU A 66 7.72 8.25 20.77
CA GLU A 66 8.81 7.30 20.96
C GLU A 66 10.18 7.93 20.61
N ILE A 67 10.26 8.81 19.59
CA ILE A 67 11.46 9.62 19.36
C ILE A 67 11.78 10.48 20.58
N GLN A 68 10.77 11.18 21.12
CA GLN A 68 10.95 12.03 22.30
C GLN A 68 11.46 11.25 23.51
N ARG A 69 10.93 10.04 23.75
CA ARG A 69 11.41 9.15 24.84
C ARG A 69 12.85 8.70 24.62
N SER A 70 13.27 8.46 23.37
CA SER A 70 14.63 8.03 23.04
C SER A 70 15.67 9.12 23.31
N VAL A 71 15.31 10.41 23.19
CA VAL A 71 16.21 11.55 23.41
C VAL A 71 16.00 12.24 24.76
N ASN A 72 15.02 11.83 25.54
CA ASN A 72 14.64 12.53 26.79
C ASN A 72 15.81 12.59 27.77
N GLY A 73 16.03 13.77 28.35
CA GLY A 73 17.11 14.04 29.28
C GLY A 73 18.49 14.26 28.65
N ARG A 74 18.64 14.16 27.32
CA ARG A 74 19.88 14.49 26.63
C ARG A 74 19.90 15.95 26.15
N PRO A 75 20.92 16.76 26.54
CA PRO A 75 21.10 18.09 26.00
C PRO A 75 21.59 18.02 24.55
N GLY A 76 21.35 19.08 23.76
CA GLY A 76 21.89 19.20 22.40
C GLY A 76 20.82 19.24 21.28
N GLY A 77 19.55 19.14 21.64
CA GLY A 77 18.46 19.24 20.65
C GLY A 77 18.61 18.23 19.50
N MET A 78 18.47 18.68 18.26
CA MET A 78 18.61 17.86 17.05
C MET A 78 19.99 17.18 16.93
N ALA A 79 21.06 17.81 17.37
CA ALA A 79 22.42 17.24 17.31
C ALA A 79 22.60 16.02 18.24
N ALA A 80 21.70 15.82 19.20
CA ALA A 80 21.73 14.65 20.08
C ALA A 80 20.97 13.45 19.49
N LEU A 81 20.20 13.63 18.39
CA LEU A 81 19.46 12.58 17.73
C LEU A 81 20.40 11.76 16.82
N ASN A 82 20.41 10.44 17.01
CA ASN A 82 21.16 9.51 16.19
C ASN A 82 20.26 8.39 15.62
N GLU A 83 20.85 7.55 14.77
CA GLU A 83 20.13 6.48 14.06
C GLU A 83 19.53 5.45 15.02
N GLU A 84 20.27 5.11 16.09
CA GLU A 84 19.81 4.13 17.09
C GLU A 84 18.60 4.63 17.87
N ASP A 85 18.48 5.95 18.07
CA ASP A 85 17.29 6.54 18.70
C ASP A 85 16.05 6.35 17.82
N ILE A 86 16.21 6.49 16.50
CA ILE A 86 15.14 6.31 15.54
C ILE A 86 14.78 4.83 15.42
N PHE A 87 15.75 3.93 15.32
CA PHE A 87 15.48 2.49 15.31
C PHE A 87 14.74 2.04 16.56
N ARG A 88 15.12 2.54 17.73
CA ARG A 88 14.42 2.26 18.99
C ARG A 88 13.02 2.85 19.01
N ALA A 89 12.82 4.02 18.43
CA ALA A 89 11.47 4.60 18.30
C ALA A 89 10.58 3.77 17.37
N VAL A 90 11.12 3.24 16.26
CA VAL A 90 10.39 2.33 15.36
C VAL A 90 10.09 1.01 16.08
N GLU A 91 11.06 0.40 16.76
CA GLU A 91 10.85 -0.82 17.56
C GLU A 91 9.69 -0.68 18.54
N ARG A 92 9.65 0.40 19.32
CA ARG A 92 8.56 0.68 20.26
C ARG A 92 7.25 0.99 19.56
N THR A 93 7.29 1.62 18.40
CA THR A 93 6.11 1.85 17.58
C THR A 93 5.52 0.51 17.11
N HIS A 94 6.35 -0.42 16.64
CA HIS A 94 5.93 -1.77 16.24
C HIS A 94 5.28 -2.56 17.38
N LEU A 95 5.77 -2.39 18.62
CA LEU A 95 5.20 -3.07 19.79
C LEU A 95 3.83 -2.52 20.22
N ARG A 96 3.46 -1.34 19.75
CA ARG A 96 2.23 -0.64 20.15
C ARG A 96 1.19 -0.52 19.04
N ALA A 97 1.64 -0.50 17.78
CA ALA A 97 0.76 -0.38 16.62
C ALA A 97 0.36 -1.75 16.10
N GLU A 98 -0.94 -2.03 16.02
CA GLU A 98 -1.49 -3.25 15.47
C GLU A 98 -2.18 -2.97 14.13
N GLY A 99 -1.88 -3.77 13.12
CA GLY A 99 -2.46 -3.64 11.78
C GLY A 99 -1.42 -3.60 10.67
N SER A 100 -1.79 -3.02 9.55
CA SER A 100 -0.91 -2.88 8.39
C SER A 100 -0.42 -1.45 8.24
N TYR A 101 0.88 -1.26 8.04
CA TYR A 101 1.41 0.08 7.77
C TYR A 101 2.75 0.05 7.03
N SER A 102 2.81 0.85 5.99
CA SER A 102 4.04 1.26 5.33
C SER A 102 4.16 2.77 5.46
N VAL A 103 5.23 3.21 6.11
CA VAL A 103 5.40 4.60 6.56
C VAL A 103 6.56 5.24 5.84
N VAL A 104 6.36 6.48 5.41
CA VAL A 104 7.43 7.40 4.99
C VAL A 104 7.33 8.64 5.85
N CYS A 105 8.42 9.00 6.49
CA CYS A 105 8.49 10.09 7.45
C CYS A 105 9.70 10.98 7.17
N LEU A 106 9.52 12.28 7.25
CA LEU A 106 10.58 13.28 7.18
C LEU A 106 10.75 13.93 8.56
N ILE A 107 11.94 13.85 9.11
CA ILE A 107 12.36 14.60 10.31
C ILE A 107 13.10 15.84 9.82
N THR A 108 12.54 17.01 10.11
CA THR A 108 13.02 18.28 9.58
C THR A 108 14.48 18.54 9.92
N GLY A 109 15.31 18.74 8.89
CA GLY A 109 16.75 19.02 9.05
C GLY A 109 17.59 17.81 9.47
N TRP A 110 17.00 16.61 9.56
CA TRP A 110 17.71 15.40 10.00
C TRP A 110 17.78 14.30 8.92
N GLY A 111 16.64 13.92 8.31
CA GLY A 111 16.61 12.92 7.28
C GLY A 111 15.22 12.30 7.04
N LEU A 112 15.20 11.34 6.12
CA LEU A 112 14.04 10.51 5.79
C LEU A 112 14.10 9.21 6.60
N VAL A 113 12.94 8.77 7.11
CA VAL A 113 12.76 7.47 7.78
C VAL A 113 11.65 6.74 7.07
N ALA A 114 11.88 5.48 6.71
CA ALA A 114 10.85 4.60 6.17
C ALA A 114 10.81 3.31 6.98
N PHE A 115 9.62 2.80 7.29
CA PHE A 115 9.50 1.52 7.97
C PHE A 115 8.22 0.77 7.57
N ARG A 116 8.31 -0.56 7.60
CA ARG A 116 7.25 -1.47 7.20
C ARG A 116 6.75 -2.27 8.40
N ASP A 117 5.46 -2.54 8.49
CA ASP A 117 4.87 -3.35 9.56
C ASP A 117 5.56 -4.71 9.72
N PRO A 118 5.57 -5.32 10.94
CA PRO A 118 6.27 -6.58 11.21
C PRO A 118 5.77 -7.78 10.42
N HIS A 119 4.58 -7.70 9.85
CA HIS A 119 3.98 -8.75 9.02
C HIS A 119 4.18 -8.51 7.52
N GLY A 120 4.67 -7.30 7.13
CA GLY A 120 4.84 -6.93 5.73
C GLY A 120 3.53 -6.94 4.94
N ILE A 121 2.41 -6.63 5.59
CA ILE A 121 1.08 -6.67 4.98
C ILE A 121 1.00 -5.69 3.81
N ARG A 122 1.50 -4.44 4.02
CA ARG A 122 1.62 -3.45 2.96
C ARG A 122 3.02 -3.41 2.39
N PRO A 123 3.19 -3.27 1.06
CA PRO A 123 4.50 -3.20 0.44
C PRO A 123 5.18 -1.85 0.70
N LEU A 124 6.51 -1.88 0.76
CA LEU A 124 7.36 -0.70 0.79
C LEU A 124 8.66 -1.00 0.05
N PHE A 125 9.06 -0.09 -0.80
CA PHE A 125 10.14 -0.31 -1.76
C PHE A 125 11.19 0.79 -1.67
N LEU A 126 12.49 0.41 -1.78
CA LEU A 126 13.62 1.32 -1.84
C LEU A 126 14.17 1.37 -3.26
N GLY A 127 14.32 2.57 -3.81
CA GLY A 127 14.98 2.84 -5.06
C GLY A 127 16.24 3.66 -4.86
N LYS A 128 17.11 3.65 -5.87
CA LYS A 128 18.34 4.43 -5.90
C LYS A 128 18.59 5.03 -7.28
N ARG A 129 19.32 6.14 -7.30
CA ARG A 129 19.82 6.76 -8.51
C ARG A 129 21.15 7.46 -8.20
N GLU A 130 22.12 7.30 -9.11
CA GLU A 130 23.39 8.02 -9.01
C GLU A 130 23.31 9.33 -9.82
N VAL A 131 23.58 10.45 -9.18
CA VAL A 131 23.61 11.77 -9.79
C VAL A 131 24.84 12.53 -9.29
N ASP A 132 25.73 12.93 -10.18
CA ASP A 132 26.90 13.75 -9.88
C ASP A 132 27.77 13.20 -8.72
N GLY A 133 27.85 11.86 -8.58
CA GLY A 133 28.61 11.19 -7.53
C GLY A 133 27.88 11.07 -6.19
N PHE A 134 26.60 11.42 -6.14
CA PHE A 134 25.73 11.23 -4.99
C PHE A 134 24.69 10.15 -5.26
N THR A 135 24.40 9.33 -4.26
CA THR A 135 23.31 8.35 -4.32
C THR A 135 22.01 8.97 -3.80
N GLU A 136 21.09 9.25 -4.70
CA GLU A 136 19.74 9.63 -4.31
C GLU A 136 18.92 8.40 -3.95
N ARG A 137 18.02 8.53 -2.96
CA ARG A 137 17.13 7.47 -2.50
C ARG A 137 15.67 7.84 -2.72
N LEU A 138 14.88 6.84 -3.08
CA LEU A 138 13.43 6.92 -3.24
C LEU A 138 12.77 5.85 -2.39
N VAL A 139 11.69 6.21 -1.69
CA VAL A 139 10.81 5.24 -1.01
C VAL A 139 9.43 5.32 -1.61
N SER A 140 8.87 4.18 -1.98
CA SER A 140 7.54 4.09 -2.59
C SER A 140 6.80 2.81 -2.19
N SER A 141 5.49 2.77 -2.41
CA SER A 141 4.69 1.56 -2.19
C SER A 141 4.83 0.53 -3.32
N GLU A 142 5.36 0.92 -4.49
CA GLU A 142 5.47 0.05 -5.65
C GLU A 142 6.79 0.26 -6.39
N SER A 143 7.42 -0.83 -6.86
CA SER A 143 8.69 -0.82 -7.59
C SER A 143 8.62 -0.04 -8.90
N VAL A 144 7.46 -0.04 -9.56
CA VAL A 144 7.25 0.66 -10.84
C VAL A 144 7.43 2.17 -10.75
N VAL A 145 7.25 2.76 -9.57
CA VAL A 145 7.48 4.20 -9.36
C VAL A 145 8.94 4.56 -9.63
N CYS A 146 9.88 3.72 -9.19
CA CYS A 146 11.32 3.93 -9.41
C CYS A 146 11.61 4.13 -10.90
N GLN A 147 11.18 3.19 -11.73
CA GLN A 147 11.41 3.23 -13.19
C GLN A 147 10.74 4.45 -13.84
N SER A 148 9.53 4.82 -13.39
CA SER A 148 8.77 5.93 -13.96
C SER A 148 9.44 7.29 -13.83
N ILE A 149 10.32 7.46 -12.83
CA ILE A 149 11.02 8.74 -12.56
C ILE A 149 12.54 8.62 -12.60
N GLY A 150 13.05 7.53 -13.25
CA GLY A 150 14.48 7.37 -13.54
C GLY A 150 15.32 6.88 -12.36
N PHE A 151 14.71 6.17 -11.41
CA PHE A 151 15.42 5.43 -10.37
C PHE A 151 15.54 3.96 -10.74
N GLU A 152 16.59 3.33 -10.28
CA GLU A 152 16.75 1.88 -10.31
C GLU A 152 16.05 1.25 -9.11
N ASN A 153 15.51 0.05 -9.31
CA ASN A 153 15.01 -0.76 -8.21
C ASN A 153 16.19 -1.25 -7.37
N ASP A 154 16.20 -0.91 -6.08
CA ASP A 154 17.24 -1.41 -5.16
C ASP A 154 16.71 -2.71 -4.49
N ARG A 155 15.68 -2.60 -3.65
CA ARG A 155 15.07 -3.76 -2.97
C ARG A 155 13.73 -3.43 -2.34
N ASP A 156 12.99 -4.47 -1.97
CA ASP A 156 11.88 -4.35 -1.02
C ASP A 156 12.44 -4.03 0.38
N ILE A 157 11.70 -3.22 1.16
CA ILE A 157 11.95 -3.05 2.59
C ILE A 157 11.29 -4.24 3.29
N SER A 158 12.06 -4.98 4.07
CA SER A 158 11.61 -6.21 4.73
C SER A 158 10.55 -5.94 5.80
N PRO A 159 9.71 -6.92 6.14
CA PRO A 159 8.81 -6.81 7.29
C PRO A 159 9.57 -6.45 8.57
N GLY A 160 9.05 -5.48 9.33
CA GLY A 160 9.67 -4.99 10.58
C GLY A 160 10.93 -4.15 10.39
N GLU A 161 11.37 -3.91 9.15
CA GLU A 161 12.57 -3.15 8.87
C GLU A 161 12.29 -1.64 8.84
N ALA A 162 13.26 -0.88 9.36
CA ALA A 162 13.38 0.55 9.17
C ALA A 162 14.60 0.91 8.32
N VAL A 163 14.43 1.87 7.43
CA VAL A 163 15.50 2.47 6.61
C VAL A 163 15.56 3.96 6.92
N ILE A 164 16.76 4.45 7.17
CA ILE A 164 17.06 5.86 7.44
C ILE A 164 17.94 6.37 6.31
N VAL A 165 17.57 7.51 5.73
CA VAL A 165 18.41 8.25 4.78
C VAL A 165 18.70 9.62 5.36
N ARG A 166 19.96 9.87 5.69
CA ARG A 166 20.44 11.14 6.25
C ARG A 166 20.51 12.24 5.20
N MET A 167 20.58 13.49 5.64
CA MET A 167 20.69 14.65 4.74
C MET A 167 21.97 14.64 3.89
N ASP A 168 23.02 13.96 4.31
CA ASP A 168 24.28 13.75 3.57
C ASP A 168 24.20 12.55 2.59
N GLY A 169 23.06 11.84 2.54
CA GLY A 169 22.83 10.67 1.70
C GLY A 169 23.22 9.34 2.34
N GLU A 170 23.84 9.35 3.54
CA GLU A 170 24.16 8.10 4.25
C GLU A 170 22.86 7.31 4.55
N THR A 171 22.89 6.01 4.29
CA THR A 171 21.72 5.14 4.42
C THR A 171 21.98 4.03 5.44
N HIS A 172 21.11 3.92 6.43
CA HIS A 172 21.17 2.90 7.47
C HIS A 172 19.89 2.07 7.43
N ALA A 173 19.99 0.76 7.71
CA ALA A 173 18.86 -0.14 7.75
C ALA A 173 18.98 -1.12 8.91
N LYS A 174 17.87 -1.38 9.59
CA LYS A 174 17.82 -2.29 10.74
C LYS A 174 16.45 -2.96 10.83
N ASN A 175 16.43 -4.25 11.15
CA ASN A 175 15.19 -4.90 11.60
C ASN A 175 14.87 -4.40 13.02
N CYS A 176 13.67 -3.84 13.18
CA CYS A 176 13.19 -3.22 14.41
C CYS A 176 12.10 -4.05 15.11
N HIS A 177 11.93 -5.34 14.76
CA HIS A 177 11.00 -6.23 15.45
C HIS A 177 11.59 -7.64 15.62
N PRO A 178 11.56 -8.22 16.84
CA PRO A 178 12.17 -9.52 17.09
C PRO A 178 11.44 -10.68 16.38
N ASP A 179 10.11 -10.59 16.30
CA ASP A 179 9.24 -11.64 15.74
C ASP A 179 8.62 -11.15 14.42
N VAL A 180 9.35 -11.36 13.33
CA VAL A 180 8.87 -11.04 11.98
C VAL A 180 8.15 -12.25 11.41
N ASN A 181 6.92 -12.07 10.97
CA ASN A 181 6.13 -13.10 10.29
C ASN A 181 5.54 -12.52 9.00
N HIS A 182 6.15 -12.85 7.85
CA HIS A 182 5.73 -12.32 6.55
C HIS A 182 4.38 -12.88 6.12
N THR A 183 3.35 -12.06 6.22
CA THR A 183 1.96 -12.38 5.82
C THR A 183 1.41 -11.28 4.91
N PRO A 184 1.88 -11.19 3.65
CA PRO A 184 1.52 -10.12 2.74
C PRO A 184 0.04 -10.17 2.38
N CYS A 185 -0.53 -9.00 2.10
CA CYS A 185 -1.91 -8.89 1.66
C CYS A 185 -2.07 -9.41 0.22
N VAL A 186 -2.87 -10.46 0.02
CA VAL A 186 -3.13 -11.02 -1.31
C VAL A 186 -3.77 -10.00 -2.26
N PHE A 187 -4.55 -9.03 -1.73
CA PHE A 187 -5.17 -7.98 -2.53
C PHE A 187 -4.17 -7.04 -3.22
N GLU A 188 -2.93 -6.97 -2.75
CA GLU A 188 -1.88 -6.28 -3.49
C GLU A 188 -1.69 -6.90 -4.87
N HIS A 189 -1.62 -8.23 -4.95
CA HIS A 189 -1.45 -8.95 -6.21
C HIS A 189 -2.75 -9.03 -7.02
N VAL A 190 -3.90 -9.19 -6.37
CA VAL A 190 -5.20 -9.31 -7.06
C VAL A 190 -5.63 -7.98 -7.65
N TYR A 191 -5.53 -6.88 -6.89
CA TYR A 191 -6.20 -5.62 -7.23
C TYR A 191 -5.36 -4.36 -7.10
N PHE A 192 -4.69 -4.12 -5.94
CA PHE A 192 -4.14 -2.79 -5.62
C PHE A 192 -2.94 -2.41 -6.46
N ALA A 193 -1.97 -3.32 -6.61
CA ALA A 193 -0.73 -3.03 -7.29
C ALA A 193 -0.91 -2.92 -8.82
N ARG A 194 -0.07 -2.14 -9.43
CA ARG A 194 0.01 -2.10 -10.90
C ARG A 194 0.56 -3.43 -11.42
N PRO A 195 0.08 -3.89 -12.60
CA PRO A 195 0.52 -5.18 -13.16
C PRO A 195 2.02 -5.26 -13.43
N ASP A 196 2.65 -4.14 -13.71
CA ASP A 196 4.08 -4.00 -14.01
C ASP A 196 4.95 -3.91 -12.75
N SER A 197 4.35 -3.94 -11.53
CA SER A 197 5.08 -3.98 -10.26
C SER A 197 5.60 -5.37 -9.92
N VAL A 198 6.71 -5.39 -9.17
CA VAL A 198 7.23 -6.57 -8.46
C VAL A 198 7.17 -6.27 -6.97
N ILE A 199 6.56 -7.12 -6.18
CA ILE A 199 6.39 -6.99 -4.73
C ILE A 199 6.94 -8.24 -4.06
N ASP A 200 7.87 -8.09 -3.10
CA ASP A 200 8.52 -9.19 -2.40
C ASP A 200 9.05 -10.29 -3.36
N GLY A 201 9.64 -9.85 -4.48
CA GLY A 201 10.16 -10.72 -5.53
C GLY A 201 9.11 -11.37 -6.43
N ILE A 202 7.81 -11.10 -6.25
CA ILE A 202 6.72 -11.67 -7.03
C ILE A 202 6.21 -10.65 -8.06
N SER A 203 6.27 -11.00 -9.35
CA SER A 203 5.65 -10.21 -10.41
C SER A 203 4.13 -10.24 -10.30
N VAL A 204 3.51 -9.07 -10.16
CA VAL A 204 2.05 -8.92 -10.09
C VAL A 204 1.38 -9.45 -11.37
N HIS A 205 1.98 -9.20 -12.54
CA HIS A 205 1.48 -9.72 -13.82
C HIS A 205 1.45 -11.25 -13.83
N GLN A 206 2.57 -11.91 -13.48
CA GLN A 206 2.65 -13.36 -13.42
C GLN A 206 1.71 -13.97 -12.37
N ALA A 207 1.58 -13.34 -11.22
CA ALA A 207 0.64 -13.77 -10.19
C ALA A 207 -0.81 -13.77 -10.71
N ARG A 208 -1.24 -12.71 -11.40
CA ARG A 208 -2.59 -12.63 -12.00
C ARG A 208 -2.81 -13.65 -13.12
N LEU A 209 -1.82 -13.92 -13.97
CA LEU A 209 -1.91 -15.00 -14.96
C LEU A 209 -2.16 -16.36 -14.29
N ARG A 210 -1.33 -16.69 -13.29
CA ARG A 210 -1.47 -17.95 -12.53
C ARG A 210 -2.79 -18.07 -11.79
N MET A 211 -3.35 -16.98 -11.28
CA MET A 211 -4.69 -16.95 -10.68
C MET A 211 -5.76 -17.33 -11.72
N GLY A 212 -5.64 -16.83 -12.95
CA GLY A 212 -6.50 -17.22 -14.07
C GLY A 212 -6.38 -18.71 -14.44
N GLU A 213 -5.16 -19.23 -14.52
CA GLU A 213 -4.89 -20.65 -14.79
C GLU A 213 -5.47 -21.56 -13.69
N ALA A 214 -5.27 -21.19 -12.41
CA ALA A 214 -5.84 -21.92 -11.28
C ALA A 214 -7.38 -21.91 -11.29
N LEU A 215 -7.97 -20.78 -11.69
CA LEU A 215 -9.43 -20.64 -11.85
C LEU A 215 -9.94 -21.54 -13.00
N ALA A 216 -9.21 -21.64 -14.10
CA ALA A 216 -9.53 -22.57 -15.21
C ALA A 216 -9.63 -24.01 -14.74
N SER A 217 -8.61 -24.50 -14.05
CA SER A 217 -8.60 -25.87 -13.48
C SER A 217 -9.76 -26.10 -12.53
N ARG A 218 -10.15 -25.09 -11.75
CA ARG A 218 -11.29 -25.17 -10.84
C ARG A 218 -12.62 -25.23 -11.59
N ILE A 219 -12.77 -24.45 -12.68
CA ILE A 219 -13.98 -24.46 -13.53
C ILE A 219 -14.13 -25.81 -14.22
N GLU A 220 -13.08 -26.34 -14.83
CA GLU A 220 -13.10 -27.67 -15.48
C GLU A 220 -13.49 -28.78 -14.50
N SER A 221 -12.97 -28.72 -13.26
CA SER A 221 -13.30 -29.69 -12.21
C SER A 221 -14.76 -29.62 -11.77
N LEU A 222 -15.34 -28.42 -11.66
CA LEU A 222 -16.72 -28.22 -11.18
C LEU A 222 -17.76 -28.30 -12.28
N PHE A 223 -17.40 -27.94 -13.50
CA PHE A 223 -18.29 -27.82 -14.65
C PHE A 223 -17.65 -28.42 -15.89
N PRO A 224 -17.37 -29.75 -15.94
CA PRO A 224 -16.64 -30.39 -17.02
C PRO A 224 -17.34 -30.25 -18.38
N ASP A 225 -18.66 -30.14 -18.39
CA ASP A 225 -19.48 -29.99 -19.59
C ASP A 225 -19.84 -28.53 -19.92
N HIS A 226 -19.06 -27.56 -19.41
CA HIS A 226 -19.34 -26.16 -19.68
C HIS A 226 -19.34 -25.85 -21.18
N ARG A 227 -20.23 -24.95 -21.60
CA ARG A 227 -20.34 -24.43 -22.97
C ARG A 227 -20.08 -22.94 -22.98
N ILE A 228 -18.87 -22.54 -22.55
CA ILE A 228 -18.48 -21.14 -22.51
C ILE A 228 -17.99 -20.73 -23.90
N ASP A 229 -18.63 -19.71 -24.49
CA ASP A 229 -18.28 -19.18 -25.81
C ASP A 229 -17.19 -18.12 -25.74
N ALA A 230 -17.10 -17.40 -24.64
CA ALA A 230 -16.10 -16.33 -24.45
C ALA A 230 -15.80 -16.06 -22.97
N VAL A 231 -14.57 -15.67 -22.69
CA VAL A 231 -14.11 -15.13 -21.41
C VAL A 231 -14.05 -13.61 -21.54
N ILE A 232 -14.76 -12.90 -20.67
CA ILE A 232 -14.89 -11.43 -20.70
C ILE A 232 -14.43 -10.85 -19.37
N PRO A 233 -13.37 -10.02 -19.32
CA PRO A 233 -12.93 -9.36 -18.09
C PRO A 233 -13.80 -8.17 -17.73
N VAL A 234 -13.93 -7.92 -16.42
CA VAL A 234 -14.30 -6.60 -15.92
C VAL A 234 -13.04 -5.72 -15.95
N PRO A 235 -13.04 -4.60 -16.71
CA PRO A 235 -11.86 -3.76 -16.83
C PRO A 235 -11.65 -2.89 -15.57
N ASP A 236 -10.43 -2.64 -15.14
CA ASP A 236 -9.16 -3.00 -15.78
C ASP A 236 -8.49 -4.22 -15.10
N SER A 237 -8.82 -4.47 -13.82
CA SER A 237 -8.15 -5.43 -12.92
C SER A 237 -8.35 -6.89 -13.34
N GLY A 238 -9.53 -7.24 -13.83
CA GLY A 238 -9.83 -8.61 -14.29
C GLY A 238 -9.12 -9.07 -15.56
N ARG A 239 -8.52 -8.16 -16.35
CA ARG A 239 -7.97 -8.46 -17.68
C ARG A 239 -6.91 -9.54 -17.70
N ILE A 240 -5.91 -9.45 -16.81
CA ILE A 240 -4.77 -10.36 -16.83
C ILE A 240 -5.19 -11.75 -16.34
N ALA A 241 -6.01 -11.83 -15.32
CA ALA A 241 -6.57 -13.10 -14.85
C ALA A 241 -7.46 -13.74 -15.93
N ALA A 242 -8.29 -12.95 -16.61
CA ALA A 242 -9.11 -13.42 -17.73
C ALA A 242 -8.27 -13.93 -18.91
N LEU A 243 -7.12 -13.32 -19.18
CA LEU A 243 -6.20 -13.77 -20.22
C LEU A 243 -5.61 -15.16 -19.87
N GLY A 244 -5.12 -15.33 -18.63
CA GLY A 244 -4.61 -16.61 -18.14
C GLY A 244 -5.70 -17.70 -18.17
N LEU A 245 -6.90 -17.37 -17.71
CA LEU A 245 -8.08 -18.24 -17.72
C LEU A 245 -8.48 -18.66 -19.15
N SER A 246 -8.60 -17.70 -20.06
CA SER A 246 -8.94 -17.92 -21.47
C SER A 246 -7.95 -18.86 -22.14
N SER A 247 -6.65 -18.62 -21.93
CA SER A 247 -5.57 -19.44 -22.47
C SER A 247 -5.63 -20.88 -21.94
N ALA A 248 -5.86 -21.06 -20.64
CA ALA A 248 -5.92 -22.38 -20.01
C ALA A 248 -7.16 -23.18 -20.42
N LEU A 249 -8.35 -22.54 -20.52
CA LEU A 249 -9.58 -23.19 -20.97
C LEU A 249 -9.66 -23.41 -22.52
N GLY A 250 -8.79 -22.77 -23.29
CA GLY A 250 -8.91 -22.77 -24.77
C GLY A 250 -10.15 -22.02 -25.29
N VAL A 251 -10.72 -21.11 -24.48
CA VAL A 251 -11.91 -20.32 -24.80
C VAL A 251 -11.50 -18.91 -25.21
N PRO A 252 -12.08 -18.32 -26.27
CA PRO A 252 -11.68 -16.99 -26.73
C PRO A 252 -11.82 -15.90 -25.67
N TYR A 253 -10.77 -15.07 -25.51
CA TYR A 253 -10.82 -13.81 -24.75
C TYR A 253 -11.52 -12.72 -25.58
N ARG A 254 -12.46 -12.00 -25.00
CA ARG A 254 -13.19 -10.90 -25.64
C ARG A 254 -13.33 -9.70 -24.69
N GLU A 255 -13.20 -8.48 -25.24
CA GLU A 255 -13.50 -7.24 -24.51
C GLU A 255 -15.00 -6.94 -24.64
N GLY A 256 -15.78 -7.30 -23.65
CA GLY A 256 -17.24 -7.06 -23.63
C GLY A 256 -17.64 -5.76 -22.95
N PHE A 257 -16.72 -5.10 -22.23
CA PHE A 257 -16.99 -3.86 -21.50
C PHE A 257 -16.06 -2.73 -21.94
N VAL A 258 -16.65 -1.54 -22.09
CA VAL A 258 -15.91 -0.28 -22.30
C VAL A 258 -15.99 0.56 -21.03
N LYS A 259 -14.83 0.88 -20.44
CA LYS A 259 -14.73 1.70 -19.24
C LYS A 259 -14.69 3.19 -19.60
N ASN A 260 -15.59 3.97 -19.02
CA ASN A 260 -15.49 5.41 -19.07
C ASN A 260 -14.36 5.91 -18.15
N ARG A 261 -13.26 6.39 -18.75
CA ARG A 261 -12.05 6.84 -18.03
C ARG A 261 -12.23 8.13 -17.24
N TYR A 262 -13.28 8.90 -17.53
CA TYR A 262 -13.58 10.16 -16.83
C TYR A 262 -14.34 9.97 -15.51
N ILE A 263 -14.77 8.74 -15.20
CA ILE A 263 -15.47 8.44 -13.95
C ILE A 263 -14.52 7.72 -12.99
N GLY A 264 -14.28 8.33 -11.82
CA GLY A 264 -13.38 7.82 -10.79
C GLY A 264 -13.87 6.53 -10.12
N ARG A 265 -13.17 6.11 -9.05
CA ARG A 265 -13.48 4.88 -8.28
C ARG A 265 -14.87 4.98 -7.65
N THR A 266 -15.73 3.98 -7.88
CA THR A 266 -17.13 3.94 -7.41
C THR A 266 -17.31 3.25 -6.06
N PHE A 267 -16.34 2.42 -5.61
CA PHE A 267 -16.44 1.65 -4.36
C PHE A 267 -16.47 2.50 -3.09
N ILE A 268 -16.02 3.75 -3.16
CA ILE A 268 -15.90 4.68 -2.03
C ILE A 268 -17.18 5.52 -1.85
N MET A 269 -18.18 5.38 -2.73
CA MET A 269 -19.41 6.18 -2.66
C MET A 269 -20.44 5.54 -1.70
N PRO A 270 -21.03 6.32 -0.76
CA PRO A 270 -22.07 5.83 0.12
C PRO A 270 -23.39 5.61 -0.62
N GLY A 271 -24.06 4.46 -0.37
CA GLY A 271 -25.40 4.15 -0.85
C GLY A 271 -25.47 3.31 -2.13
N GLN A 272 -26.28 2.21 -2.10
CA GLN A 272 -26.39 1.25 -3.20
C GLN A 272 -26.99 1.84 -4.49
N LYS A 273 -27.91 2.81 -4.39
CA LYS A 273 -28.54 3.43 -5.56
C LYS A 273 -27.53 4.27 -6.35
N ILE A 274 -26.71 5.05 -5.64
CA ILE A 274 -25.64 5.86 -6.23
C ILE A 274 -24.58 4.95 -6.87
N ARG A 275 -24.25 3.80 -6.25
CA ARG A 275 -23.33 2.82 -6.83
C ARG A 275 -23.85 2.22 -8.14
N LYS A 276 -25.14 1.81 -8.20
CA LYS A 276 -25.74 1.27 -9.44
C LYS A 276 -25.76 2.27 -10.59
N ASP A 277 -26.11 3.51 -10.32
CA ASP A 277 -26.09 4.57 -11.32
C ASP A 277 -24.67 4.93 -11.78
N SER A 278 -23.71 4.88 -10.86
CA SER A 278 -22.29 5.11 -11.18
C SER A 278 -21.69 3.96 -11.99
N VAL A 279 -22.04 2.69 -11.69
CA VAL A 279 -21.59 1.53 -12.49
C VAL A 279 -22.12 1.62 -13.92
N ARG A 280 -23.40 1.93 -14.10
CA ARG A 280 -24.00 2.12 -15.44
C ARG A 280 -23.30 3.20 -16.27
N LYS A 281 -22.89 4.30 -15.65
CA LYS A 281 -22.15 5.39 -16.32
C LYS A 281 -20.69 5.02 -16.57
N LYS A 282 -20.13 4.10 -15.80
CA LYS A 282 -18.71 3.73 -15.84
C LYS A 282 -18.41 2.60 -16.81
N LEU A 283 -19.32 1.63 -16.95
CA LEU A 283 -19.15 0.46 -17.79
C LEU A 283 -20.29 0.37 -18.80
N ASN A 284 -19.94 0.47 -20.08
CA ASN A 284 -20.86 0.18 -21.18
C ASN A 284 -20.56 -1.22 -21.74
N THR A 285 -21.61 -1.95 -22.12
CA THR A 285 -21.47 -3.28 -22.75
C THR A 285 -21.39 -3.15 -24.27
N ILE A 286 -20.60 -4.04 -24.88
CA ILE A 286 -20.58 -4.27 -26.33
C ILE A 286 -21.55 -5.42 -26.61
N SER A 287 -22.76 -5.09 -27.07
CA SER A 287 -23.88 -6.04 -27.19
C SER A 287 -23.55 -7.29 -28.02
N GLU A 288 -22.72 -7.15 -29.08
CA GLU A 288 -22.32 -8.25 -29.94
C GLU A 288 -21.48 -9.30 -29.20
N GLU A 289 -20.84 -8.93 -28.11
CA GLU A 289 -20.02 -9.88 -27.30
C GLU A 289 -20.87 -10.68 -26.31
N PHE A 290 -22.12 -10.30 -26.08
CA PHE A 290 -23.03 -10.96 -25.14
C PHE A 290 -24.22 -11.68 -25.82
N ASN A 291 -24.77 -11.10 -26.88
CA ASN A 291 -26.01 -11.61 -27.49
C ASN A 291 -25.85 -13.03 -28.04
N GLY A 292 -26.66 -13.95 -27.52
CA GLY A 292 -26.69 -15.35 -27.94
C GLY A 292 -25.48 -16.19 -27.50
N LYS A 293 -24.66 -15.69 -26.56
CA LYS A 293 -23.45 -16.38 -26.08
C LYS A 293 -23.55 -16.70 -24.59
N THR A 294 -22.99 -17.83 -24.22
CA THR A 294 -22.65 -18.16 -22.83
C THR A 294 -21.29 -17.55 -22.49
N VAL A 295 -21.30 -16.52 -21.68
CA VAL A 295 -20.07 -15.81 -21.34
C VAL A 295 -19.62 -16.06 -19.92
N LEU A 296 -18.30 -16.16 -19.70
CA LEU A 296 -17.68 -16.22 -18.40
C LEU A 296 -17.10 -14.83 -18.09
N ILE A 297 -17.67 -14.16 -17.10
CA ILE A 297 -17.20 -12.85 -16.65
C ILE A 297 -16.16 -13.04 -15.56
N VAL A 298 -15.03 -12.36 -15.68
CA VAL A 298 -13.92 -12.41 -14.71
C VAL A 298 -13.75 -11.04 -14.06
N ASP A 299 -13.88 -11.03 -12.73
CA ASP A 299 -13.71 -9.85 -11.88
C ASP A 299 -12.75 -10.18 -10.73
N ASP A 300 -12.25 -9.17 -10.04
CA ASP A 300 -11.36 -9.26 -8.88
C ASP A 300 -12.09 -9.14 -7.52
N SER A 301 -13.42 -8.98 -7.54
CA SER A 301 -14.27 -8.81 -6.34
C SER A 301 -15.40 -9.82 -6.25
#